data_9d0b46e5e9a916668f31db01f5b0c1b5
#
_entry.id   9d0b46e5e9a916668f31db01f5b0c1b5
#
_cell.length_a   1.000
_cell.length_b   1.000
_cell.length_c   1.000
_cell.angle_alpha   90.00
_cell.angle_beta   90.00
_cell.angle_gamma   90.00
#
_symmetry.space_group_name_H-M   'P 1'
#
loop_
_entity.id
_entity.type
_entity.pdbx_description
1 polymer ?
#
loop_
_entity_poly.entity_id
_entity_poly.type
_entity_poly.pdbx_seq_one_letter_code
_entity_poly.pdbx_strand_id
1 'polypeptide(L)'
;MLTRKLINVISTDMENLLLKYMGERLEFSSAKYKHLGPVITISRESGCPGNLVAELLANKLNHKMIADGYPPKWKWVNKEILRQASEELKMNPRDVETYVKARESGMLHDLVASFTESYHVRNARIKKVIHDLIRNLAVEGHVIIVGRGGGAIAWDIPKSLHLYLEAPLTWKTNKVSILKGISVPEARKLVLERDMQRMKFRDSYRTKFSDEIYYHERFNCKSLTGEQICEMAFQAAELKKLV
;
A
#
# COMPACT_ATOMS: atom_id res chain seq x y z
N MET A 1 -8.64 2.73 26.28
CA MET A 1 -7.69 3.84 26.45
C MET A 1 -6.28 3.49 25.98
N LEU A 2 -5.83 2.25 26.11
CA LEU A 2 -4.52 1.76 25.62
C LEU A 2 -4.37 1.75 24.11
N THR A 3 -5.42 1.42 23.34
CA THR A 3 -5.40 1.36 21.87
C THR A 3 -5.15 2.72 21.20
N ARG A 4 -5.69 3.82 21.74
CA ARG A 4 -5.43 5.17 21.21
C ARG A 4 -4.00 5.65 21.45
N LYS A 5 -3.38 5.26 22.58
CA LYS A 5 -1.95 5.58 22.86
C LYS A 5 -1.00 4.81 21.95
N LEU A 6 -1.29 3.54 21.63
CA LEU A 6 -0.50 2.74 20.70
C LEU A 6 -0.60 3.27 19.26
N ILE A 7 -1.79 3.69 18.80
CA ILE A 7 -1.99 4.29 17.48
C ILE A 7 -1.20 5.61 17.37
N ASN A 8 -1.19 6.45 18.40
CA ASN A 8 -0.41 7.69 18.39
C ASN A 8 1.10 7.45 18.41
N VAL A 9 1.60 6.46 19.14
CA VAL A 9 3.04 6.10 19.16
C VAL A 9 3.48 5.59 17.78
N ILE A 10 2.70 4.70 17.16
CA ILE A 10 2.99 4.20 15.81
C ILE A 10 2.94 5.33 14.77
N SER A 11 2.02 6.30 14.90
CA SER A 11 1.93 7.47 14.03
C SER A 11 3.19 8.35 14.16
N THR A 12 3.60 8.67 15.38
CA THR A 12 4.75 9.55 15.67
C THR A 12 6.08 8.92 15.21
N ASP A 13 6.26 7.61 15.40
CA ASP A 13 7.46 6.91 14.91
C ASP A 13 7.52 6.84 13.39
N MET A 14 6.37 6.70 12.73
CA MET A 14 6.27 6.74 11.26
C MET A 14 6.56 8.13 10.70
N GLU A 15 6.08 9.18 11.36
CA GLU A 15 6.34 10.57 11.00
C GLU A 15 7.84 10.87 11.12
N ASN A 16 8.46 10.52 12.24
CA ASN A 16 9.89 10.69 12.45
C ASN A 16 10.75 9.89 11.46
N LEU A 17 10.31 8.67 11.11
CA LEU A 17 10.99 7.84 10.12
C LEU A 17 10.94 8.45 8.72
N LEU A 18 9.78 8.96 8.31
CA LEU A 18 9.62 9.62 7.02
C LEU A 18 10.38 10.95 6.95
N LEU A 19 10.42 11.72 8.03
CA LEU A 19 11.19 12.96 8.14
C LEU A 19 12.69 12.69 8.09
N LYS A 20 13.20 11.72 8.85
CA LYS A 20 14.59 11.27 8.81
C LYS A 20 14.98 10.79 7.42
N TYR A 21 14.10 9.99 6.82
CA TYR A 21 14.29 9.43 5.49
C TYR A 21 14.39 10.48 4.38
N MET A 22 13.59 11.53 4.42
CA MET A 22 13.64 12.59 3.41
C MET A 22 14.77 13.60 3.65
N GLY A 23 15.24 13.74 4.89
CA GLY A 23 16.44 14.52 5.22
C GLY A 23 17.73 13.87 4.70
N GLU A 24 17.82 12.56 4.72
CA GLU A 24 18.97 11.78 4.25
C GLU A 24 19.01 11.59 2.73
N ARG A 25 18.00 12.06 2.00
CA ARG A 25 17.82 11.83 0.55
C ARG A 25 18.93 12.38 -0.36
N LEU A 26 19.75 13.31 0.12
CA LEU A 26 20.84 13.90 -0.67
C LEU A 26 22.09 13.00 -0.79
N GLU A 27 22.19 11.94 0.02
CA GLU A 27 23.37 11.08 0.06
C GLU A 27 23.15 9.64 -0.48
N PHE A 28 21.92 9.25 -0.84
CA PHE A 28 21.60 7.89 -1.28
C PHE A 28 21.81 7.65 -2.78
N SER A 29 22.96 8.00 -3.32
CA SER A 29 23.43 7.40 -4.57
C SER A 29 24.35 6.23 -4.25
N SER A 30 23.92 5.02 -4.59
CA SER A 30 24.75 3.83 -4.78
C SER A 30 25.29 3.03 -3.59
N ALA A 31 24.82 3.17 -2.36
CA ALA A 31 25.18 2.22 -1.32
C ALA A 31 24.51 0.86 -1.61
N LYS A 32 25.31 -0.16 -1.91
CA LYS A 32 24.91 -1.55 -2.14
C LYS A 32 23.93 -2.03 -1.08
N TYR A 33 22.73 -2.42 -1.52
CA TYR A 33 21.68 -3.05 -0.70
C TYR A 33 22.16 -4.34 -0.03
N LYS A 34 22.89 -4.24 1.06
CA LYS A 34 23.46 -5.41 1.76
C LYS A 34 22.47 -6.19 2.61
N HIS A 35 21.38 -5.56 3.04
CA HIS A 35 20.34 -6.21 3.85
C HIS A 35 18.96 -5.66 3.49
N LEU A 36 18.29 -6.30 2.51
CA LEU A 36 16.90 -6.04 2.24
C LEU A 36 16.05 -6.62 3.38
N GLY A 37 15.36 -5.76 4.13
CA GLY A 37 14.49 -6.18 5.22
C GLY A 37 13.23 -6.92 4.71
N PRO A 38 12.51 -7.65 5.57
CA PRO A 38 11.29 -8.33 5.18
C PRO A 38 10.16 -7.33 4.88
N VAL A 39 9.45 -7.55 3.78
CA VAL A 39 8.33 -6.71 3.36
C VAL A 39 7.10 -7.55 3.02
N ILE A 40 5.92 -7.11 3.46
CA ILE A 40 4.65 -7.68 3.05
C ILE A 40 3.87 -6.62 2.26
N THR A 41 3.30 -6.99 1.13
CA THR A 41 2.44 -6.07 0.37
C THR A 41 1.03 -6.63 0.26
N ILE A 42 0.02 -5.78 0.43
CA ILE A 42 -1.39 -6.14 0.32
C ILE A 42 -2.03 -5.31 -0.79
N SER A 43 -2.24 -5.94 -1.94
CA SER A 43 -3.11 -5.42 -2.99
C SER A 43 -4.55 -5.84 -2.72
N ARG A 44 -5.52 -5.01 -3.08
CA ARG A 44 -6.92 -5.30 -2.77
C ARG A 44 -7.87 -4.67 -3.75
N GLU A 45 -9.00 -5.31 -3.93
CA GLU A 45 -10.17 -4.78 -4.62
C GLU A 45 -11.06 -3.93 -3.69
N SER A 46 -12.07 -3.28 -4.25
CA SER A 46 -13.03 -2.45 -3.52
C SER A 46 -13.83 -3.30 -2.52
N GLY A 47 -14.05 -2.78 -1.32
CA GLY A 47 -14.77 -3.49 -0.25
C GLY A 47 -13.94 -4.53 0.51
N CYS A 48 -12.80 -4.99 -0.01
CA CYS A 48 -11.93 -5.93 0.68
C CYS A 48 -11.18 -5.27 1.85
N PRO A 49 -11.00 -5.96 3.00
CA PRO A 49 -10.56 -5.37 4.27
C PRO A 49 -9.03 -5.25 4.39
N GLY A 50 -8.35 -4.68 3.36
CA GLY A 50 -6.89 -4.65 3.32
C GLY A 50 -6.22 -3.93 4.48
N ASN A 51 -6.82 -2.85 5.02
CA ASN A 51 -6.27 -2.14 6.18
C ASN A 51 -6.42 -2.96 7.47
N LEU A 52 -7.58 -3.59 7.67
CA LEU A 52 -7.81 -4.46 8.81
C LEU A 52 -6.83 -5.64 8.83
N VAL A 53 -6.66 -6.30 7.68
CA VAL A 53 -5.68 -7.40 7.56
C VAL A 53 -4.26 -6.92 7.86
N ALA A 54 -3.87 -5.74 7.37
CA ALA A 54 -2.55 -5.18 7.62
C ALA A 54 -2.32 -4.89 9.11
N GLU A 55 -3.31 -4.30 9.77
CA GLU A 55 -3.25 -4.00 11.21
C GLU A 55 -3.14 -5.27 12.06
N LEU A 56 -4.04 -6.23 11.82
CA LEU A 56 -4.03 -7.51 12.54
C LEU A 56 -2.72 -8.27 12.32
N LEU A 57 -2.22 -8.29 11.08
CA LEU A 57 -0.99 -8.97 10.73
C LEU A 57 0.23 -8.30 11.37
N ALA A 58 0.32 -6.95 11.36
CA ALA A 58 1.41 -6.23 12.01
C ALA A 58 1.45 -6.52 13.52
N ASN A 59 0.29 -6.52 14.18
CA ASN A 59 0.18 -6.86 15.60
C ASN A 59 0.64 -8.31 15.87
N LYS A 60 0.19 -9.27 15.07
CA LYS A 60 0.55 -10.68 15.23
C LYS A 60 2.05 -10.94 15.02
N LEU A 61 2.64 -10.32 13.98
CA LEU A 61 4.08 -10.39 13.70
C LEU A 61 4.90 -9.77 14.85
N ASN A 62 4.45 -8.65 15.42
CA ASN A 62 5.09 -8.02 16.57
C ASN A 62 4.98 -8.87 17.83
N HIS A 63 3.84 -9.51 18.08
CA HIS A 63 3.70 -10.44 19.18
C HIS A 63 4.66 -11.63 19.06
N LYS A 64 4.82 -12.17 17.85
CA LYS A 64 5.79 -13.24 17.60
C LYS A 64 7.22 -12.76 17.88
N MET A 65 7.62 -11.59 17.39
CA MET A 65 8.95 -11.02 17.66
C MET A 65 9.20 -10.88 19.17
N ILE A 66 8.22 -10.36 19.91
CA ILE A 66 8.33 -10.21 21.38
C ILE A 66 8.48 -11.58 22.05
N ALA A 67 7.71 -12.58 21.63
CA ALA A 67 7.80 -13.94 22.17
C ALA A 67 9.17 -14.58 21.88
N ASP A 68 9.80 -14.22 20.77
CA ASP A 68 11.15 -14.68 20.41
C ASP A 68 12.28 -13.82 21.02
N GLY A 69 11.94 -12.84 21.88
CA GLY A 69 12.92 -11.99 22.58
C GLY A 69 13.41 -10.77 21.76
N TYR A 70 12.75 -10.44 20.67
CA TYR A 70 13.09 -9.26 19.85
C TYR A 70 12.14 -8.09 20.07
N PRO A 71 12.58 -6.84 19.91
CA PRO A 71 11.69 -5.69 19.96
C PRO A 71 10.74 -5.68 18.76
N PRO A 72 9.49 -5.21 18.94
CA PRO A 72 8.53 -5.10 17.85
C PRO A 72 9.02 -4.09 16.80
N LYS A 73 9.01 -4.48 15.52
CA LYS A 73 9.48 -3.64 14.39
C LYS A 73 8.45 -3.49 13.29
N TRP A 74 7.46 -4.40 13.19
CA TRP A 74 6.49 -4.38 12.11
C TRP A 74 5.53 -3.20 12.21
N LYS A 75 5.43 -2.46 11.13
CA LYS A 75 4.51 -1.34 10.93
C LYS A 75 3.74 -1.54 9.63
N TRP A 76 2.65 -0.83 9.45
CA TRP A 76 1.93 -0.85 8.18
C TRP A 76 1.63 0.55 7.67
N VAL A 77 1.56 0.69 6.33
CA VAL A 77 1.36 1.96 5.65
C VAL A 77 0.30 1.84 4.56
N ASN A 78 -0.50 2.86 4.38
CA ASN A 78 -1.48 2.99 3.31
C ASN A 78 -1.40 4.37 2.63
N LYS A 79 -2.36 4.66 1.75
CA LYS A 79 -2.39 5.96 1.05
C LYS A 79 -2.52 7.17 1.99
N GLU A 80 -3.24 7.04 3.07
CA GLU A 80 -3.51 8.15 3.99
C GLU A 80 -2.25 8.55 4.75
N ILE A 81 -1.50 7.59 5.25
CA ILE A 81 -0.22 7.84 5.92
C ILE A 81 0.77 8.51 4.98
N LEU A 82 0.84 8.04 3.71
CA LEU A 82 1.70 8.68 2.71
C LEU A 82 1.27 10.12 2.37
N ARG A 83 -0.03 10.40 2.40
CA ARG A 83 -0.57 11.75 2.19
C ARG A 83 -0.17 12.67 3.34
N GLN A 84 -0.42 12.26 4.57
CA GLN A 84 -0.07 13.01 5.78
C GLN A 84 1.43 13.34 5.81
N ALA A 85 2.28 12.35 5.58
CA ALA A 85 3.72 12.55 5.53
C ALA A 85 4.15 13.54 4.42
N SER A 86 3.48 13.52 3.26
CA SER A 86 3.76 14.48 2.18
C SER A 86 3.37 15.91 2.55
N GLU A 87 2.31 16.08 3.33
CA GLU A 87 1.86 17.39 3.82
C GLU A 87 2.83 17.97 4.86
N GLU A 88 3.28 17.18 5.81
CA GLU A 88 4.23 17.59 6.85
C GLU A 88 5.59 18.00 6.26
N LEU A 89 6.01 17.32 5.19
CA LEU A 89 7.26 17.59 4.48
C LEU A 89 7.22 18.86 3.60
N LYS A 90 6.16 19.67 3.70
CA LYS A 90 5.95 20.88 2.89
C LYS A 90 6.03 20.62 1.37
N MET A 91 5.83 19.38 0.93
CA MET A 91 5.48 19.09 -0.46
C MET A 91 4.11 19.71 -0.68
N ASN A 92 3.95 20.51 -1.75
CA ASN A 92 2.69 21.19 -1.99
C ASN A 92 1.52 20.17 -1.93
N PRO A 93 0.63 20.24 -0.91
CA PRO A 93 -0.45 19.26 -0.73
C PRO A 93 -1.32 19.14 -1.97
N ARG A 94 -1.48 20.24 -2.72
CA ARG A 94 -2.22 20.29 -3.98
C ARG A 94 -1.62 19.37 -5.04
N ASP A 95 -0.31 19.21 -5.09
CA ASP A 95 0.33 18.37 -6.11
C ASP A 95 0.10 16.89 -5.81
N VAL A 96 0.16 16.49 -4.55
CA VAL A 96 -0.12 15.11 -4.11
C VAL A 96 -1.63 14.83 -4.16
N GLU A 97 -2.45 15.77 -3.70
CA GLU A 97 -3.91 15.64 -3.68
C GLU A 97 -4.50 15.65 -5.10
N THR A 98 -4.01 16.51 -5.98
CA THR A 98 -4.42 16.56 -7.39
C THR A 98 -4.04 15.27 -8.12
N TYR A 99 -2.87 14.71 -7.84
CA TYR A 99 -2.45 13.41 -8.38
C TYR A 99 -3.32 12.27 -7.87
N VAL A 100 -3.68 12.29 -6.59
CA VAL A 100 -4.57 11.30 -5.98
C VAL A 100 -6.00 11.45 -6.51
N LYS A 101 -6.54 12.66 -6.53
CA LYS A 101 -7.91 12.97 -6.99
C LYS A 101 -8.11 12.80 -8.49
N ALA A 102 -7.21 13.27 -9.32
CA ALA A 102 -7.30 13.11 -10.77
C ALA A 102 -7.34 11.64 -11.18
N ARG A 103 -6.78 10.78 -10.35
CA ARG A 103 -6.79 9.33 -10.54
C ARG A 103 -7.98 8.62 -9.91
N GLU A 104 -8.60 9.20 -8.87
CA GLU A 104 -9.83 8.69 -8.24
C GLU A 104 -11.09 9.06 -9.02
N SER A 105 -11.07 10.14 -9.80
CA SER A 105 -12.25 10.67 -10.50
C SER A 105 -12.47 10.16 -11.92
N GLY A 106 -11.57 9.33 -12.47
CA GLY A 106 -11.70 8.86 -13.85
C GLY A 106 -11.56 9.94 -14.94
N MET A 107 -11.41 11.20 -14.56
CA MET A 107 -11.31 12.38 -15.46
C MET A 107 -10.02 12.42 -16.29
N LEU A 108 -9.17 11.42 -16.21
CA LEU A 108 -7.88 11.42 -16.93
C LEU A 108 -8.03 11.37 -18.45
N HIS A 109 -9.15 10.88 -18.99
CA HIS A 109 -9.29 10.75 -20.44
C HIS A 109 -9.60 12.10 -21.11
N ASP A 110 -10.40 12.95 -20.48
CA ASP A 110 -10.81 14.24 -21.04
C ASP A 110 -9.84 15.38 -20.67
N LEU A 111 -9.13 15.27 -19.54
CA LEU A 111 -8.12 16.21 -19.12
C LEU A 111 -6.75 16.00 -19.78
N VAL A 112 -6.44 14.79 -20.26
CA VAL A 112 -5.18 14.48 -20.96
C VAL A 112 -5.08 15.21 -22.31
N ALA A 113 -6.20 15.50 -22.95
CA ALA A 113 -6.21 16.22 -24.22
C ALA A 113 -5.96 17.74 -24.11
N SER A 114 -6.06 18.31 -22.90
CA SER A 114 -5.99 19.77 -22.70
C SER A 114 -4.80 20.27 -21.87
N PHE A 115 -3.93 19.38 -21.35
CA PHE A 115 -2.82 19.79 -20.48
C PHE A 115 -1.44 19.67 -21.14
N THR A 116 -0.73 20.78 -21.05
CA THR A 116 0.64 21.02 -21.50
C THR A 116 1.68 20.03 -20.92
N GLU A 117 2.83 19.97 -21.58
CA GLU A 117 4.05 19.24 -21.20
C GLU A 117 4.39 19.31 -19.69
N SER A 118 4.10 20.45 -19.07
CA SER A 118 4.26 20.71 -17.63
C SER A 118 3.46 19.76 -16.72
N TYR A 119 2.26 19.30 -17.13
CA TYR A 119 1.42 18.39 -16.35
C TYR A 119 1.97 16.95 -16.38
N HIS A 120 2.44 16.51 -17.54
CA HIS A 120 3.06 15.19 -17.69
C HIS A 120 4.35 15.07 -16.88
N VAL A 121 5.20 16.11 -16.90
CA VAL A 121 6.44 16.18 -16.11
C VAL A 121 6.14 16.14 -14.60
N ARG A 122 5.14 16.90 -14.14
CA ARG A 122 4.73 16.92 -12.74
C ARG A 122 4.22 15.54 -12.28
N ASN A 123 3.38 14.91 -13.07
CA ASN A 123 2.84 13.58 -12.76
C ASN A 123 3.94 12.49 -12.72
N ALA A 124 4.90 12.55 -13.63
CA ALA A 124 6.04 11.65 -13.65
C ALA A 124 6.91 11.85 -12.38
N ARG A 125 7.11 13.11 -11.95
CA ARG A 125 7.85 13.42 -10.73
C ARG A 125 7.16 12.88 -9.48
N ILE A 126 5.85 13.10 -9.33
CA ILE A 126 5.07 12.57 -8.19
C ILE A 126 5.07 11.05 -8.20
N LYS A 127 4.89 10.43 -9.36
CA LYS A 127 4.98 8.97 -9.52
C LYS A 127 6.34 8.45 -9.05
N LYS A 128 7.42 9.12 -9.43
CA LYS A 128 8.78 8.76 -9.01
C LYS A 128 8.93 8.89 -7.49
N VAL A 129 8.47 9.99 -6.91
CA VAL A 129 8.53 10.19 -5.44
C VAL A 129 7.79 9.10 -4.69
N ILE A 130 6.58 8.73 -5.13
CA ILE A 130 5.82 7.62 -4.53
C ILE A 130 6.57 6.29 -4.69
N HIS A 131 7.11 6.03 -5.87
CA HIS A 131 7.91 4.84 -6.13
C HIS A 131 9.10 4.77 -5.17
N ASP A 132 9.91 5.83 -5.11
CA ASP A 132 11.11 5.88 -4.29
C ASP A 132 10.78 5.71 -2.80
N LEU A 133 9.72 6.36 -2.31
CA LEU A 133 9.26 6.21 -0.93
C LEU A 133 8.84 4.76 -0.62
N ILE A 134 8.02 4.15 -1.47
CA ILE A 134 7.58 2.76 -1.28
C ILE A 134 8.77 1.79 -1.36
N ARG A 135 9.66 2.01 -2.32
CA ARG A 135 10.86 1.18 -2.48
C ARG A 135 11.75 1.22 -1.25
N ASN A 136 11.93 2.37 -0.70
CA ASN A 136 12.78 2.57 0.45
C ASN A 136 12.19 1.98 1.73
N LEU A 137 10.89 2.17 1.97
CA LEU A 137 10.20 1.49 3.06
C LEU A 137 10.32 -0.03 2.94
N ALA A 138 10.22 -0.56 1.72
CA ALA A 138 10.36 -1.99 1.46
C ALA A 138 11.79 -2.50 1.70
N VAL A 139 12.80 -1.69 1.38
CA VAL A 139 14.22 -2.01 1.61
C VAL A 139 14.57 -1.94 3.10
N GLU A 140 14.08 -0.94 3.82
CA GLU A 140 14.24 -0.84 5.28
C GLU A 140 13.61 -2.05 5.99
N GLY A 141 12.48 -2.52 5.49
CA GLY A 141 11.84 -3.76 5.93
C GLY A 141 10.95 -3.62 7.16
N HIS A 142 10.46 -4.76 7.64
CA HIS A 142 9.47 -4.88 8.71
C HIS A 142 8.26 -3.99 8.46
N VAL A 143 7.81 -3.92 7.21
CA VAL A 143 6.71 -3.06 6.79
C VAL A 143 5.66 -3.84 5.98
N ILE A 144 4.39 -3.54 6.25
CA ILE A 144 3.25 -4.00 5.47
C ILE A 144 2.73 -2.83 4.65
N ILE A 145 2.81 -2.92 3.33
CA ILE A 145 2.42 -1.85 2.40
C ILE A 145 1.07 -2.16 1.79
N VAL A 146 0.06 -1.33 2.07
CA VAL A 146 -1.31 -1.53 1.57
C VAL A 146 -1.55 -0.69 0.32
N GLY A 147 -1.51 -1.33 -0.84
CA GLY A 147 -1.71 -0.70 -2.15
C GLY A 147 -0.50 0.06 -2.67
N ARG A 148 -0.74 1.19 -3.34
CA ARG A 148 0.30 2.07 -3.90
C ARG A 148 1.29 1.40 -4.85
N GLY A 149 0.86 0.31 -5.52
CA GLY A 149 1.75 -0.45 -6.39
C GLY A 149 2.82 -1.25 -5.64
N GLY A 150 2.68 -1.40 -4.30
CA GLY A 150 3.71 -2.00 -3.45
C GLY A 150 4.20 -3.36 -3.97
N GLY A 151 3.29 -4.25 -4.39
CA GLY A 151 3.66 -5.53 -4.97
C GLY A 151 4.50 -5.41 -6.24
N ALA A 152 4.16 -4.45 -7.13
CA ALA A 152 4.93 -4.21 -8.36
C ALA A 152 6.25 -3.45 -8.12
N ILE A 153 6.34 -2.67 -7.03
CA ILE A 153 7.57 -1.92 -6.68
C ILE A 153 8.56 -2.78 -5.90
N ALA A 154 8.06 -3.71 -5.09
CA ALA A 154 8.88 -4.56 -4.21
C ALA A 154 8.99 -6.02 -4.70
N TRP A 155 8.61 -6.30 -5.95
CA TRP A 155 8.53 -7.67 -6.51
C TRP A 155 9.87 -8.43 -6.47
N ASP A 156 10.98 -7.71 -6.63
CA ASP A 156 12.35 -8.23 -6.70
C ASP A 156 13.03 -8.35 -5.32
N ILE A 157 12.31 -8.05 -4.22
CA ILE A 157 12.85 -8.21 -2.87
C ILE A 157 12.68 -9.69 -2.44
N PRO A 158 13.78 -10.42 -2.21
CA PRO A 158 13.71 -11.86 -1.90
C PRO A 158 12.92 -12.17 -0.63
N LYS A 159 13.11 -11.35 0.43
CA LYS A 159 12.36 -11.44 1.69
C LYS A 159 11.05 -10.68 1.59
N SER A 160 10.15 -11.14 0.74
CA SER A 160 8.84 -10.50 0.53
C SER A 160 7.68 -11.50 0.53
N LEU A 161 6.50 -11.00 0.92
CA LEU A 161 5.23 -11.71 0.77
C LEU A 161 4.21 -10.77 0.12
N HIS A 162 3.72 -11.14 -1.05
CA HIS A 162 2.77 -10.32 -1.83
C HIS A 162 1.39 -10.97 -1.80
N LEU A 163 0.41 -10.27 -1.22
CA LEU A 163 -0.97 -10.72 -1.02
C LEU A 163 -1.93 -9.95 -1.93
N TYR A 164 -2.96 -10.63 -2.43
CA TYR A 164 -4.04 -10.03 -3.18
C TYR A 164 -5.40 -10.39 -2.56
N LEU A 165 -6.18 -9.39 -2.21
CA LEU A 165 -7.53 -9.55 -1.67
C LEU A 165 -8.55 -9.24 -2.76
N GLU A 166 -9.38 -10.20 -3.09
CA GLU A 166 -10.40 -10.10 -4.14
C GLU A 166 -11.76 -10.61 -3.68
N ALA A 167 -12.80 -10.29 -4.41
CA ALA A 167 -14.14 -10.84 -4.18
C ALA A 167 -15.00 -10.74 -5.45
N PRO A 168 -16.07 -11.53 -5.58
CA PRO A 168 -17.04 -11.41 -6.66
C PRO A 168 -17.65 -10.00 -6.74
N LEU A 169 -17.90 -9.50 -7.95
CA LEU A 169 -18.41 -8.15 -8.18
C LEU A 169 -19.69 -7.84 -7.40
N THR A 170 -20.62 -8.78 -7.35
CA THR A 170 -21.87 -8.63 -6.58
C THR A 170 -21.60 -8.40 -5.10
N TRP A 171 -20.70 -9.16 -4.50
CA TRP A 171 -20.33 -9.00 -3.10
C TRP A 171 -19.68 -7.64 -2.86
N LYS A 172 -18.72 -7.23 -3.69
CA LYS A 172 -18.06 -5.91 -3.61
C LYS A 172 -19.07 -4.77 -3.72
N THR A 173 -19.98 -4.86 -4.68
CA THR A 173 -21.04 -3.88 -4.91
C THR A 173 -21.92 -3.70 -3.66
N ASN A 174 -22.45 -4.79 -3.11
CA ASN A 174 -23.27 -4.75 -1.92
C ASN A 174 -22.52 -4.21 -0.71
N LYS A 175 -21.27 -4.67 -0.51
CA LYS A 175 -20.41 -4.19 0.58
C LYS A 175 -20.16 -2.68 0.49
N VAL A 176 -19.86 -2.17 -0.69
CA VAL A 176 -19.59 -0.73 -0.93
C VAL A 176 -20.88 0.09 -0.81
N SER A 177 -22.02 -0.42 -1.30
CA SER A 177 -23.33 0.21 -1.13
C SER A 177 -23.63 0.45 0.36
N ILE A 178 -23.50 -0.58 1.20
CA ILE A 178 -23.72 -0.50 2.65
C ILE A 178 -22.73 0.47 3.30
N LEU A 179 -21.44 0.31 3.03
CA LEU A 179 -20.38 1.11 3.66
C LEU A 179 -20.46 2.60 3.32
N LYS A 180 -21.05 2.96 2.19
CA LYS A 180 -21.13 4.35 1.72
C LYS A 180 -22.53 4.94 1.79
N GLY A 181 -23.55 4.15 2.07
CA GLY A 181 -24.95 4.60 2.06
C GLY A 181 -25.41 5.04 0.67
N ILE A 182 -24.94 4.41 -0.40
CA ILE A 182 -25.30 4.71 -1.81
C ILE A 182 -26.08 3.55 -2.44
N SER A 183 -26.80 3.83 -3.53
CA SER A 183 -27.55 2.80 -4.24
C SER A 183 -26.65 1.71 -4.84
N VAL A 184 -27.18 0.52 -5.06
CA VAL A 184 -26.45 -0.61 -5.65
C VAL A 184 -25.92 -0.28 -7.05
N PRO A 185 -26.67 0.37 -7.97
CA PRO A 185 -26.14 0.78 -9.28
C PRO A 185 -24.95 1.75 -9.16
N GLU A 186 -25.03 2.76 -8.27
CA GLU A 186 -23.93 3.70 -8.02
C GLU A 186 -22.70 2.99 -7.43
N ALA A 187 -22.92 2.11 -6.45
CA ALA A 187 -21.85 1.30 -5.87
C ALA A 187 -21.18 0.43 -6.92
N ARG A 188 -21.94 -0.17 -7.85
CA ARG A 188 -21.40 -0.99 -8.95
C ARG A 188 -20.48 -0.16 -9.86
N LYS A 189 -20.94 1.03 -10.28
CA LYS A 189 -20.12 1.95 -11.08
C LYS A 189 -18.81 2.30 -10.35
N LEU A 190 -18.93 2.71 -9.10
CA LEU A 190 -17.79 3.09 -8.25
C LEU A 190 -16.79 1.95 -8.05
N VAL A 191 -17.26 0.71 -7.85
CA VAL A 191 -16.39 -0.48 -7.72
C VAL A 191 -15.61 -0.73 -8.99
N LEU A 192 -16.29 -0.74 -10.15
CA LEU A 192 -15.64 -0.98 -11.45
C LEU A 192 -14.58 0.08 -11.75
N GLU A 193 -14.92 1.35 -11.58
CA GLU A 193 -13.99 2.47 -11.80
C GLU A 193 -12.76 2.37 -10.89
N ARG A 194 -12.95 2.16 -9.59
CA ARG A 194 -11.85 2.09 -8.62
C ARG A 194 -10.94 0.90 -8.82
N ASP A 195 -11.52 -0.27 -9.10
CA ASP A 195 -10.72 -1.48 -9.30
C ASP A 195 -9.92 -1.38 -10.60
N MET A 196 -10.50 -0.80 -11.67
CA MET A 196 -9.77 -0.48 -12.90
C MET A 196 -8.62 0.51 -12.67
N GLN A 197 -8.87 1.57 -11.89
CA GLN A 197 -7.84 2.56 -11.54
C GLN A 197 -6.70 1.93 -10.76
N ARG A 198 -6.99 1.05 -9.80
CA ARG A 198 -5.97 0.32 -9.02
C ARG A 198 -5.14 -0.60 -9.92
N MET A 199 -5.79 -1.29 -10.86
CA MET A 199 -5.12 -2.12 -11.84
C MET A 199 -4.16 -1.29 -12.70
N LYS A 200 -4.65 -0.21 -13.34
CA LYS A 200 -3.82 0.70 -14.14
C LYS A 200 -2.66 1.31 -13.35
N PHE A 201 -2.90 1.66 -12.08
CA PHE A 201 -1.85 2.19 -11.22
C PHE A 201 -0.75 1.17 -10.94
N ARG A 202 -1.11 -0.04 -10.56
CA ARG A 202 -0.17 -1.14 -10.37
C ARG A 202 0.62 -1.43 -11.64
N ASP A 203 -0.11 -1.57 -12.76
CA ASP A 203 0.49 -1.92 -14.04
C ASP A 203 1.44 -0.81 -14.56
N SER A 204 1.24 0.44 -14.13
CA SER A 204 2.15 1.54 -14.46
C SER A 204 3.54 1.41 -13.85
N TYR A 205 3.74 0.52 -12.87
CA TYR A 205 5.03 0.19 -12.26
C TYR A 205 5.59 -1.16 -12.76
N ARG A 206 4.85 -1.90 -13.59
CA ARG A 206 5.36 -3.13 -14.20
C ARG A 206 6.53 -2.81 -15.12
N THR A 207 7.60 -3.58 -15.02
CA THR A 207 8.68 -3.57 -16.01
C THR A 207 8.23 -4.33 -17.24
N LYS A 208 8.76 -4.01 -18.42
CA LYS A 208 8.43 -4.67 -19.70
C LYS A 208 8.74 -6.19 -19.73
N PHE A 209 9.47 -6.68 -18.75
CA PHE A 209 9.94 -8.07 -18.66
C PHE A 209 9.19 -8.93 -17.66
N SER A 210 8.11 -8.45 -17.05
CA SER A 210 7.41 -9.20 -16.03
C SER A 210 6.14 -9.83 -16.56
N ASP A 211 6.23 -11.04 -17.10
CA ASP A 211 5.11 -11.99 -17.23
C ASP A 211 4.80 -12.66 -15.89
N GLU A 212 5.46 -12.25 -14.83
CA GLU A 212 5.44 -12.89 -13.54
C GLU A 212 4.16 -12.62 -12.73
N ILE A 213 3.75 -13.61 -11.99
CA ILE A 213 2.69 -13.54 -11.02
C ILE A 213 3.25 -12.85 -9.76
N TYR A 214 2.86 -11.60 -9.52
CA TYR A 214 3.34 -10.81 -8.37
C TYR A 214 2.82 -11.28 -7.01
N TYR A 215 1.77 -12.12 -6.97
CA TYR A 215 1.12 -12.47 -5.73
C TYR A 215 1.47 -13.88 -5.34
N HIS A 216 1.98 -14.04 -4.13
CA HIS A 216 2.22 -15.36 -3.55
C HIS A 216 0.91 -16.00 -3.11
N GLU A 217 -0.07 -15.17 -2.64
CA GLU A 217 -1.36 -15.65 -2.17
C GLU A 217 -2.49 -14.74 -2.66
N ARG A 218 -3.64 -15.34 -2.97
CA ARG A 218 -4.88 -14.65 -3.34
C ARG A 218 -6.01 -15.11 -2.44
N PHE A 219 -6.70 -14.17 -1.81
CA PHE A 219 -7.75 -14.45 -0.83
C PHE A 219 -9.11 -13.97 -1.30
N ASN A 220 -10.11 -14.83 -1.25
CA ASN A 220 -11.50 -14.50 -1.54
C ASN A 220 -12.19 -13.95 -0.28
N CYS A 221 -12.35 -12.63 -0.22
CA CYS A 221 -12.97 -11.91 0.89
C CYS A 221 -14.49 -12.15 1.02
N LYS A 222 -15.13 -12.88 0.09
CA LYS A 222 -16.51 -13.34 0.26
C LYS A 222 -16.58 -14.53 1.23
N SER A 223 -15.59 -15.41 1.19
CA SER A 223 -15.57 -16.68 1.94
C SER A 223 -14.66 -16.63 3.18
N LEU A 224 -13.76 -15.65 3.25
CA LEU A 224 -12.80 -15.51 4.36
C LEU A 224 -13.01 -14.19 5.08
N THR A 225 -12.94 -14.21 6.40
CA THR A 225 -12.91 -12.99 7.23
C THR A 225 -11.51 -12.37 7.24
N GLY A 226 -11.40 -11.12 7.72
CA GLY A 226 -10.11 -10.46 7.86
C GLY A 226 -9.16 -11.19 8.81
N GLU A 227 -9.69 -11.78 9.87
CA GLU A 227 -8.97 -12.57 10.87
C GLU A 227 -8.43 -13.89 10.28
N GLN A 228 -9.27 -14.58 9.49
CA GLN A 228 -8.85 -15.81 8.80
C GLN A 228 -7.77 -15.52 7.76
N ILE A 229 -7.90 -14.43 6.99
CA ILE A 229 -6.88 -14.00 6.04
C ILE A 229 -5.59 -13.63 6.79
N CYS A 230 -5.68 -12.93 7.91
CA CYS A 230 -4.52 -12.60 8.75
C CYS A 230 -3.80 -13.84 9.22
N GLU A 231 -4.53 -14.88 9.68
CA GLU A 231 -3.95 -16.15 10.14
C GLU A 231 -3.16 -16.84 9.02
N MET A 232 -3.78 -17.01 7.85
CA MET A 232 -3.14 -17.62 6.69
C MET A 232 -1.92 -16.83 6.22
N ALA A 233 -2.03 -15.49 6.17
CA ALA A 233 -0.93 -14.61 5.80
C ALA A 233 0.23 -14.67 6.81
N PHE A 234 -0.05 -14.83 8.10
CA PHE A 234 0.95 -14.99 9.12
C PHE A 234 1.73 -16.30 8.95
N GLN A 235 1.02 -17.42 8.72
CA GLN A 235 1.65 -18.71 8.44
C GLN A 235 2.53 -18.66 7.19
N ALA A 236 2.05 -18.00 6.12
CA ALA A 236 2.86 -17.78 4.92
C ALA A 236 4.12 -16.94 5.20
N ALA A 237 4.04 -15.95 6.09
CA ALA A 237 5.19 -15.13 6.48
C ALA A 237 6.22 -15.94 7.29
N GLU A 238 5.77 -16.84 8.19
CA GLU A 238 6.65 -17.75 8.91
C GLU A 238 7.36 -18.74 7.96
N LEU A 239 6.62 -19.38 7.04
CA LEU A 239 7.18 -20.29 6.05
C LEU A 239 8.22 -19.62 5.15
N LYS A 240 8.03 -18.33 4.83
CA LYS A 240 9.00 -17.51 4.07
C LYS A 240 10.11 -16.92 4.95
N LYS A 241 10.16 -17.24 6.24
CA LYS A 241 11.18 -16.75 7.20
C LYS A 241 11.27 -15.21 7.22
N LEU A 242 10.10 -14.56 7.27
CA LEU A 242 10.02 -13.10 7.38
C LEU A 242 9.96 -12.64 8.85
N VAL A 243 9.74 -13.55 9.76
CA VAL A 243 9.76 -13.38 11.21
C VAL A 243 10.63 -14.45 11.83
#